data_e79526f733a45e95076128ce25b7b941
#
_entry.id   e79526f733a45e95076128ce25b7b941
#
_cell.length_a   1.000
_cell.length_b   1.000
_cell.length_c   1.000
_cell.angle_alpha   90.00
_cell.angle_beta   90.00
_cell.angle_gamma   90.00
#
_symmetry.space_group_name_H-M   'P 1'
#
loop_
_entity.id
_entity.type
_entity.pdbx_description
1 polymer ?
#
loop_
_entity_poly.entity_id
_entity_poly.type
_entity_poly.pdbx_seq_one_letter_code
_entity_poly.pdbx_strand_id
1 'polypeptide(L)'
;MVKIRPFKGKLNIPDSSSSPTSNDAATSSKDAKKEASHAEVNIVDHKLSPEELTQKYGTDLENGLTTARAEELIKQYGPNALDPPKTIPEWLKILKTQLSGFAKLLWVGAFLCAVAFVVGYITDPVPSYDYVYLAGVLVFVVVVTGLFQYFQERKSSKILESFNTMVPTFANTYRDGKKVELPTENLVLGDIVEVRGGDRIPADLRILSSSGFKVDNSSLTGECEPLSRTAECTKDDPMETKNLAFYSTFAVEGSAKGIVIGTGSKTAVGKIAHLAAHLEQGKTPIAIEIEHFIQLVTIIAVTIGIIFSAIAIFLGYTWIQGVIFLIGIIVANVPEGILATVTVCLSLTAKRMASRNCLVKNLEAVETLGSTTTICSDKAILN
;
A
#
# COMPACT_ATOMS: atom_id res chain seq x y z
N MET A 1 19.56 -6.23 -36.10
CA MET A 1 20.86 -6.30 -35.37
C MET A 1 21.27 -4.87 -35.02
N VAL A 2 20.89 -4.35 -33.86
CA VAL A 2 21.21 -3.00 -33.39
C VAL A 2 22.43 -3.11 -32.47
N LYS A 3 23.53 -2.49 -32.87
CA LYS A 3 24.82 -2.53 -32.18
C LYS A 3 24.79 -1.52 -31.04
N ILE A 4 24.60 -1.98 -29.80
CA ILE A 4 24.64 -1.14 -28.59
C ILE A 4 26.10 -0.87 -28.26
N ARG A 5 26.51 0.41 -28.26
CA ARG A 5 27.85 0.82 -27.77
C ARG A 5 27.81 1.01 -26.25
N PRO A 6 28.80 0.56 -25.51
CA PRO A 6 28.87 0.82 -24.08
C PRO A 6 29.23 2.29 -23.81
N PHE A 7 28.42 2.94 -22.99
CA PHE A 7 28.62 4.32 -22.55
C PHE A 7 29.68 4.34 -21.44
N LYS A 8 30.85 4.92 -21.72
CA LYS A 8 31.85 5.28 -20.71
C LYS A 8 31.69 6.77 -20.39
N GLY A 9 30.82 7.09 -19.47
CA GLY A 9 30.70 8.43 -18.90
C GLY A 9 30.95 8.39 -17.41
N LYS A 10 31.98 9.11 -16.92
CA LYS A 10 32.16 9.41 -15.50
C LYS A 10 31.02 10.34 -15.07
N LEU A 11 30.15 9.88 -14.16
CA LEU A 11 29.19 10.75 -13.50
C LEU A 11 29.97 11.66 -12.54
N ASN A 12 30.04 12.95 -12.87
CA ASN A 12 30.38 14.00 -11.91
C ASN A 12 29.13 14.26 -11.05
N ILE A 13 29.18 13.85 -9.81
CA ILE A 13 28.19 14.21 -8.79
C ILE A 13 28.66 15.57 -8.24
N PRO A 14 27.87 16.65 -8.33
CA PRO A 14 28.20 17.89 -7.62
C PRO A 14 27.95 17.71 -6.13
N ASP A 15 28.98 17.95 -5.31
CA ASP A 15 28.85 18.13 -3.87
C ASP A 15 27.98 19.34 -3.58
N SER A 16 26.80 19.15 -3.07
CA SER A 16 25.97 20.21 -2.49
C SER A 16 25.97 20.06 -0.97
N SER A 17 26.92 20.75 -0.34
CA SER A 17 26.89 21.08 1.08
C SER A 17 25.98 22.28 1.30
N SER A 18 24.74 22.07 1.73
CA SER A 18 23.99 22.97 2.61
C SER A 18 22.69 22.30 3.03
N SER A 19 22.63 21.87 4.28
CA SER A 19 21.49 21.29 4.96
C SER A 19 20.43 22.34 5.33
N PRO A 20 19.16 21.94 5.39
CA PRO A 20 18.36 22.26 6.57
C PRO A 20 18.02 20.99 7.34
N THR A 21 18.17 21.11 8.64
CA THR A 21 17.83 20.19 9.71
C THR A 21 16.42 19.62 9.57
N SER A 22 16.32 18.32 9.36
CA SER A 22 15.12 17.53 9.61
C SER A 22 15.51 16.21 10.28
N ASN A 23 15.59 16.26 11.61
CA ASN A 23 15.90 15.08 12.44
C ASN A 23 14.77 14.03 12.47
N ASP A 24 13.56 14.34 11.97
CA ASP A 24 12.41 13.43 12.05
C ASP A 24 12.31 12.44 10.87
N ALA A 25 12.80 12.79 9.69
CA ALA A 25 12.82 11.89 8.53
C ALA A 25 13.94 10.83 8.61
N ALA A 26 15.03 11.13 9.30
CA ALA A 26 16.18 10.22 9.45
C ALA A 26 15.92 9.10 10.47
N THR A 27 15.02 9.31 11.44
CA THR A 27 14.64 8.29 12.43
C THR A 27 13.74 7.24 11.81
N SER A 28 12.72 7.66 11.04
CA SER A 28 11.79 6.74 10.33
C SER A 28 12.52 5.84 9.31
N SER A 29 13.50 6.37 8.57
CA SER A 29 14.24 5.57 7.59
C SER A 29 15.25 4.59 8.23
N LYS A 30 15.74 4.89 9.44
CA LYS A 30 16.63 4.00 10.19
C LYS A 30 15.86 2.87 10.86
N ASP A 31 14.65 3.14 11.33
CA ASP A 31 13.78 2.13 11.94
C ASP A 31 13.21 1.19 10.87
N ALA A 32 12.78 1.69 9.72
CA ALA A 32 12.39 0.86 8.56
C ALA A 32 13.57 0.00 8.03
N LYS A 33 14.78 0.54 8.04
CA LYS A 33 15.98 -0.20 7.62
C LYS A 33 16.43 -1.24 8.66
N LYS A 34 16.13 -1.01 9.93
CA LYS A 34 16.40 -1.93 11.04
C LYS A 34 15.33 -3.04 11.09
N GLU A 35 14.07 -2.73 10.80
CA GLU A 35 13.00 -3.72 10.63
C GLU A 35 13.20 -4.55 9.36
N ALA A 36 13.63 -3.97 8.24
CA ALA A 36 13.97 -4.70 7.02
C ALA A 36 15.15 -5.67 7.22
N SER A 37 16.12 -5.33 8.08
CA SER A 37 17.24 -6.24 8.40
C SER A 37 16.86 -7.39 9.35
N HIS A 38 15.72 -7.30 10.06
CA HIS A 38 15.16 -8.38 10.90
C HIS A 38 14.14 -9.25 10.17
N ALA A 39 13.83 -8.95 8.93
CA ALA A 39 12.96 -9.78 8.08
C ALA A 39 13.74 -10.87 7.32
N GLU A 40 14.83 -11.36 7.87
CA GLU A 40 15.34 -12.67 7.46
C GLU A 40 14.23 -13.70 7.67
N VAL A 41 13.92 -14.42 6.58
CA VAL A 41 12.99 -15.54 6.59
C VAL A 41 13.60 -16.63 7.45
N ASN A 42 13.50 -16.49 8.77
CA ASN A 42 14.08 -17.41 9.74
C ASN A 42 13.18 -18.66 9.81
N ILE A 43 13.30 -19.53 8.79
CA ILE A 43 12.69 -20.85 8.76
C ILE A 43 13.77 -21.82 9.22
N VAL A 44 13.62 -22.41 10.41
CA VAL A 44 14.53 -23.43 10.96
C VAL A 44 14.04 -24.84 10.64
N ASP A 45 12.75 -24.98 10.29
CA ASP A 45 12.07 -26.26 10.10
C ASP A 45 12.64 -27.13 8.97
N HIS A 46 13.37 -26.53 8.01
CA HIS A 46 14.03 -27.28 6.95
C HIS A 46 15.19 -28.15 7.45
N LYS A 47 15.76 -27.83 8.62
CA LYS A 47 16.87 -28.57 9.24
C LYS A 47 16.39 -29.71 10.15
N LEU A 48 15.12 -29.68 10.56
CA LEU A 48 14.57 -30.65 11.48
C LEU A 48 14.26 -31.98 10.77
N SER A 49 14.44 -33.09 11.49
CA SER A 49 14.03 -34.41 11.04
C SER A 49 12.49 -34.54 11.00
N PRO A 50 11.92 -35.46 10.23
CA PRO A 50 10.48 -35.70 10.24
C PRO A 50 9.91 -35.99 11.63
N GLU A 51 10.65 -36.72 12.49
CA GLU A 51 10.26 -37.05 13.85
C GLU A 51 10.22 -35.80 14.75
N GLU A 52 11.21 -34.93 14.64
CA GLU A 52 11.25 -33.64 15.37
C GLU A 52 10.11 -32.72 14.95
N LEU A 53 9.75 -32.71 13.65
CA LEU A 53 8.62 -31.96 13.13
C LEU A 53 7.28 -32.48 13.68
N THR A 54 7.09 -33.80 13.72
CA THR A 54 5.88 -34.40 14.31
C THR A 54 5.74 -34.04 15.78
N GLN A 55 6.83 -34.08 16.53
CA GLN A 55 6.83 -33.68 17.93
C GLN A 55 6.53 -32.17 18.12
N LYS A 56 7.15 -31.34 17.28
CA LYS A 56 6.98 -29.86 17.32
C LYS A 56 5.55 -29.44 17.05
N TYR A 57 4.91 -30.04 16.03
CA TYR A 57 3.55 -29.65 15.59
C TYR A 57 2.45 -30.54 16.18
N GLY A 58 2.80 -31.62 16.88
CA GLY A 58 1.85 -32.57 17.47
C GLY A 58 0.99 -33.27 16.42
N THR A 59 1.59 -33.62 15.27
CA THR A 59 0.93 -34.25 14.12
C THR A 59 1.45 -35.66 13.88
N ASP A 60 0.68 -36.47 13.18
CA ASP A 60 1.08 -37.80 12.74
C ASP A 60 1.33 -37.78 11.23
N LEU A 61 2.43 -38.39 10.75
CA LEU A 61 2.80 -38.37 9.33
C LEU A 61 1.83 -39.14 8.43
N GLU A 62 1.13 -40.15 8.96
CA GLU A 62 0.17 -40.97 8.22
C GLU A 62 -1.26 -40.46 8.41
N ASN A 63 -1.65 -40.21 9.66
CA ASN A 63 -3.03 -39.86 10.01
C ASN A 63 -3.31 -38.36 9.96
N GLY A 64 -2.26 -37.51 9.99
CA GLY A 64 -2.39 -36.07 10.06
C GLY A 64 -2.86 -35.56 11.42
N LEU A 65 -3.34 -34.33 11.48
CA LEU A 65 -3.94 -33.73 12.67
C LEU A 65 -5.36 -34.25 12.90
N THR A 66 -5.81 -34.25 14.16
CA THR A 66 -7.23 -34.43 14.47
C THR A 66 -8.02 -33.16 14.15
N THR A 67 -9.26 -33.32 13.69
CA THR A 67 -10.14 -32.17 13.37
C THR A 67 -10.31 -31.23 14.57
N ALA A 68 -10.47 -31.77 15.78
CA ALA A 68 -10.60 -30.97 16.99
C ALA A 68 -9.35 -30.09 17.24
N ARG A 69 -8.15 -30.66 17.06
CA ARG A 69 -6.89 -29.92 17.22
C ARG A 69 -6.73 -28.84 16.17
N ALA A 70 -7.12 -29.12 14.93
CA ALA A 70 -7.09 -28.13 13.85
C ALA A 70 -8.01 -26.93 14.14
N GLU A 71 -9.20 -27.14 14.68
CA GLU A 71 -10.11 -26.07 15.07
C GLU A 71 -9.54 -25.20 16.21
N GLU A 72 -8.85 -25.80 17.17
CA GLU A 72 -8.14 -25.05 18.22
C GLU A 72 -7.05 -24.16 17.63
N LEU A 73 -6.25 -24.70 16.70
CA LEU A 73 -5.16 -23.97 16.05
C LEU A 73 -5.68 -22.83 15.17
N ILE A 74 -6.81 -22.99 14.49
CA ILE A 74 -7.48 -21.90 13.75
C ILE A 74 -7.89 -20.78 14.69
N LYS A 75 -8.45 -21.10 15.87
CA LYS A 75 -8.82 -20.08 16.87
C LYS A 75 -7.61 -19.36 17.45
N GLN A 76 -6.48 -20.07 17.60
CA GLN A 76 -5.25 -19.53 18.18
C GLN A 76 -4.43 -18.68 17.17
N TYR A 77 -4.27 -19.14 15.94
CA TYR A 77 -3.37 -18.55 14.95
C TYR A 77 -4.10 -17.81 13.83
N GLY A 78 -5.41 -17.93 13.73
CA GLY A 78 -6.21 -17.37 12.64
C GLY A 78 -6.22 -18.23 11.37
N PRO A 79 -6.98 -17.83 10.35
CA PRO A 79 -7.08 -18.52 9.07
C PRO A 79 -5.77 -18.37 8.25
N ASN A 80 -5.52 -19.29 7.33
CA ASN A 80 -4.43 -19.22 6.36
C ASN A 80 -4.77 -18.22 5.25
N ALA A 81 -4.80 -16.95 5.59
CA ALA A 81 -5.01 -15.84 4.67
C ALA A 81 -4.01 -14.72 4.99
N LEU A 82 -3.66 -13.94 3.99
CA LEU A 82 -2.89 -12.73 4.21
C LEU A 82 -3.76 -11.72 4.94
N ASP A 83 -3.22 -11.11 6.00
CA ASP A 83 -3.94 -10.06 6.71
C ASP A 83 -4.27 -8.92 5.72
N PRO A 84 -5.55 -8.56 5.57
CA PRO A 84 -5.89 -7.42 4.75
C PRO A 84 -5.26 -6.17 5.37
N PRO A 85 -4.76 -5.24 4.55
CA PRO A 85 -4.23 -3.98 5.06
C PRO A 85 -5.28 -3.33 5.95
N LYS A 86 -4.86 -2.82 7.13
CA LYS A 86 -5.77 -2.19 8.10
C LYS A 86 -6.57 -1.09 7.40
N THR A 87 -7.84 -1.35 7.14
CA THR A 87 -8.72 -0.38 6.52
C THR A 87 -9.14 0.66 7.54
N ILE A 88 -8.82 1.91 7.26
CA ILE A 88 -9.29 3.04 8.06
C ILE A 88 -10.82 3.13 7.88
N PRO A 89 -11.63 3.29 8.95
CA PRO A 89 -13.07 3.45 8.83
C PRO A 89 -13.44 4.56 7.83
N GLU A 90 -14.48 4.34 7.04
CA GLU A 90 -14.88 5.25 5.95
C GLU A 90 -15.13 6.70 6.45
N TRP A 91 -15.76 6.85 7.61
CA TRP A 91 -15.98 8.18 8.22
C TRP A 91 -14.67 8.90 8.57
N LEU A 92 -13.63 8.14 8.99
CA LEU A 92 -12.32 8.72 9.32
C LEU A 92 -11.57 9.13 8.04
N LYS A 93 -11.76 8.41 6.93
CA LYS A 93 -11.24 8.81 5.61
C LYS A 93 -11.86 10.12 5.16
N ILE A 94 -13.20 10.25 5.27
CA ILE A 94 -13.91 11.51 4.96
C ILE A 94 -13.37 12.64 5.83
N LEU A 95 -13.25 12.43 7.14
CA LEU A 95 -12.74 13.45 8.06
C LEU A 95 -11.29 13.84 7.73
N LYS A 96 -10.43 12.87 7.41
CA LYS A 96 -9.05 13.13 7.00
C LYS A 96 -8.99 13.96 5.72
N THR A 97 -9.85 13.67 4.74
CA THR A 97 -9.96 14.45 3.49
C THR A 97 -10.43 15.88 3.77
N GLN A 98 -11.44 16.05 4.65
CA GLN A 98 -11.93 17.37 5.06
C GLN A 98 -10.92 18.21 5.84
N LEU A 99 -9.95 17.57 6.49
CA LEU A 99 -8.90 18.23 7.28
C LEU A 99 -7.55 18.22 6.57
N SER A 100 -7.47 17.83 5.30
CA SER A 100 -6.21 17.79 4.54
C SER A 100 -6.00 19.06 3.71
N GLY A 101 -4.74 19.42 3.47
CA GLY A 101 -4.37 20.47 2.54
C GLY A 101 -5.05 21.83 2.85
N PHE A 102 -5.67 22.40 1.83
CA PHE A 102 -6.35 23.69 1.85
C PHE A 102 -7.67 23.72 2.64
N ALA A 103 -8.33 22.57 2.79
CA ALA A 103 -9.57 22.50 3.55
C ALA A 103 -9.40 23.05 4.96
N LYS A 104 -8.23 22.88 5.59
CA LYS A 104 -7.90 23.48 6.91
C LYS A 104 -8.00 25.00 6.89
N LEU A 105 -7.52 25.62 5.83
CA LEU A 105 -7.49 27.08 5.70
C LEU A 105 -8.90 27.62 5.51
N LEU A 106 -9.75 26.94 4.75
CA LEU A 106 -11.16 27.26 4.59
C LEU A 106 -11.94 27.09 5.91
N TRP A 107 -11.65 26.03 6.68
CA TRP A 107 -12.23 25.84 8.02
C TRP A 107 -11.84 26.98 8.98
N VAL A 108 -10.56 27.39 8.95
CA VAL A 108 -10.09 28.54 9.75
C VAL A 108 -10.81 29.83 9.31
N GLY A 109 -10.96 30.01 7.99
CA GLY A 109 -11.71 31.15 7.45
C GLY A 109 -13.17 31.19 7.92
N ALA A 110 -13.86 30.05 7.82
CA ALA A 110 -15.25 29.91 8.28
C ALA A 110 -15.37 30.19 9.80
N PHE A 111 -14.43 29.69 10.60
CA PHE A 111 -14.38 29.93 12.03
C PHE A 111 -14.17 31.41 12.36
N LEU A 112 -13.24 32.07 11.67
CA LEU A 112 -12.99 33.51 11.87
C LEU A 112 -14.20 34.35 11.46
N CYS A 113 -14.90 34.03 10.39
CA CYS A 113 -16.14 34.67 9.99
C CYS A 113 -17.25 34.49 11.07
N ALA A 114 -17.35 33.30 11.66
CA ALA A 114 -18.29 33.05 12.76
C ALA A 114 -17.94 33.89 14.02
N VAL A 115 -16.66 33.98 14.37
CA VAL A 115 -16.17 34.81 15.48
C VAL A 115 -16.47 36.30 15.20
N ALA A 116 -16.21 36.76 13.96
CA ALA A 116 -16.48 38.15 13.56
C ALA A 116 -17.97 38.50 13.69
N PHE A 117 -18.87 37.57 13.32
CA PHE A 117 -20.30 37.74 13.53
C PHE A 117 -20.66 37.87 15.02
N VAL A 118 -20.13 36.97 15.87
CA VAL A 118 -20.42 37.03 17.32
C VAL A 118 -19.93 38.33 17.93
N VAL A 119 -18.74 38.81 17.56
CA VAL A 119 -18.19 40.07 18.03
C VAL A 119 -19.05 41.25 17.54
N GLY A 120 -19.42 41.27 16.25
CA GLY A 120 -20.30 42.30 15.69
C GLY A 120 -21.68 42.32 16.36
N TYR A 121 -22.24 41.15 16.65
CA TYR A 121 -23.54 41.01 17.33
C TYR A 121 -23.52 41.59 18.75
N ILE A 122 -22.38 41.57 19.44
CA ILE A 122 -22.22 42.10 20.79
C ILE A 122 -21.94 43.61 20.76
N THR A 123 -21.21 44.08 19.73
CA THR A 123 -20.70 45.46 19.68
C THR A 123 -21.61 46.41 18.89
N ASP A 124 -22.31 45.94 17.87
CA ASP A 124 -23.09 46.79 16.98
C ASP A 124 -24.61 46.68 17.26
N PRO A 125 -25.32 47.79 17.29
CA PRO A 125 -26.77 47.81 17.51
C PRO A 125 -27.56 47.19 16.34
N VAL A 126 -26.94 47.06 15.16
CA VAL A 126 -27.53 46.41 13.99
C VAL A 126 -26.47 45.43 13.43
N PRO A 127 -26.51 44.14 13.82
CA PRO A 127 -25.55 43.16 13.35
C PRO A 127 -25.71 42.88 11.87
N SER A 128 -24.61 42.88 11.09
CA SER A 128 -24.61 42.48 9.70
C SER A 128 -24.55 40.96 9.60
N TYR A 129 -25.51 40.36 8.89
CA TYR A 129 -25.57 38.92 8.65
C TYR A 129 -24.63 38.46 7.53
N ASP A 130 -23.92 39.37 6.88
CA ASP A 130 -22.97 39.03 5.77
C ASP A 130 -21.90 38.04 6.17
N TYR A 131 -21.43 38.12 7.41
CA TYR A 131 -20.42 37.21 7.98
C TYR A 131 -20.95 35.76 8.14
N VAL A 132 -22.25 35.63 8.50
CA VAL A 132 -22.90 34.30 8.60
C VAL A 132 -23.07 33.67 7.22
N TYR A 133 -23.50 34.49 6.25
CA TYR A 133 -23.62 34.01 4.87
C TYR A 133 -22.29 33.57 4.29
N LEU A 134 -21.21 34.36 4.52
CA LEU A 134 -19.86 34.02 4.08
C LEU A 134 -19.36 32.74 4.75
N ALA A 135 -19.51 32.61 6.07
CA ALA A 135 -19.15 31.39 6.80
C ALA A 135 -19.92 30.17 6.26
N GLY A 136 -21.22 30.32 6.00
CA GLY A 136 -22.06 29.27 5.42
C GLY A 136 -21.59 28.83 4.03
N VAL A 137 -21.23 29.78 3.17
CA VAL A 137 -20.68 29.48 1.84
C VAL A 137 -19.36 28.76 1.94
N LEU A 138 -18.44 29.19 2.83
CA LEU A 138 -17.15 28.53 3.04
C LEU A 138 -17.32 27.08 3.50
N VAL A 139 -18.17 26.84 4.48
CA VAL A 139 -18.48 25.47 4.96
C VAL A 139 -19.08 24.62 3.84
N PHE A 140 -20.02 25.18 3.08
CA PHE A 140 -20.65 24.47 1.93
C PHE A 140 -19.57 24.07 0.90
N VAL A 141 -18.68 24.97 0.51
CA VAL A 141 -17.61 24.70 -0.45
C VAL A 141 -16.70 23.58 0.06
N VAL A 142 -16.24 23.67 1.33
CA VAL A 142 -15.36 22.62 1.90
C VAL A 142 -16.04 21.26 1.93
N VAL A 143 -17.30 21.20 2.32
CA VAL A 143 -18.03 19.93 2.38
C VAL A 143 -18.22 19.34 0.98
N VAL A 144 -18.60 20.14 0.00
CA VAL A 144 -18.82 19.69 -1.38
C VAL A 144 -17.51 19.20 -2.02
N THR A 145 -16.44 20.00 -1.90
CA THR A 145 -15.13 19.64 -2.47
C THR A 145 -14.54 18.39 -1.81
N GLY A 146 -14.64 18.28 -0.48
CA GLY A 146 -14.15 17.11 0.25
C GLY A 146 -14.95 15.84 -0.04
N LEU A 147 -16.29 15.94 -0.20
CA LEU A 147 -17.10 14.81 -0.65
C LEU A 147 -16.74 14.38 -2.07
N PHE A 148 -16.56 15.34 -2.98
CA PHE A 148 -16.14 15.05 -4.35
C PHE A 148 -14.80 14.31 -4.39
N GLN A 149 -13.80 14.79 -3.65
CA GLN A 149 -12.49 14.15 -3.51
C GLN A 149 -12.61 12.72 -2.94
N TYR A 150 -13.41 12.53 -1.89
CA TYR A 150 -13.68 11.21 -1.33
C TYR A 150 -14.28 10.23 -2.33
N PHE A 151 -15.31 10.65 -3.09
CA PHE A 151 -15.91 9.80 -4.12
C PHE A 151 -14.93 9.42 -5.22
N GLN A 152 -14.06 10.36 -5.60
CA GLN A 152 -13.03 10.13 -6.61
C GLN A 152 -11.98 9.11 -6.13
N GLU A 153 -11.49 9.25 -4.91
CA GLU A 153 -10.54 8.31 -4.29
C GLU A 153 -11.12 6.90 -4.16
N ARG A 154 -12.38 6.80 -3.71
CA ARG A 154 -13.08 5.52 -3.59
C ARG A 154 -13.27 4.80 -4.93
N LYS A 155 -13.57 5.53 -5.99
CA LYS A 155 -13.70 4.95 -7.34
C LYS A 155 -12.38 4.41 -7.86
N SER A 156 -11.28 5.05 -7.56
CA SER A 156 -9.92 4.61 -7.92
C SER A 156 -9.53 3.32 -7.20
N SER A 157 -9.81 3.19 -5.89
CA SER A 157 -9.43 2.03 -5.08
C SER A 157 -10.15 0.74 -5.49
N LYS A 158 -11.42 0.79 -5.91
CA LYS A 158 -12.19 -0.38 -6.33
C LYS A 158 -11.64 -1.10 -7.56
N ILE A 159 -10.96 -0.39 -8.45
CA ILE A 159 -10.35 -0.98 -9.65
C ILE A 159 -9.16 -1.87 -9.27
N LEU A 160 -8.47 -1.57 -8.17
CA LEU A 160 -7.31 -2.33 -7.70
C LEU A 160 -7.69 -3.60 -6.93
N GLU A 161 -8.85 -3.62 -6.28
CA GLU A 161 -9.30 -4.74 -5.44
C GLU A 161 -9.66 -6.00 -6.24
N SER A 162 -10.08 -5.85 -7.51
CA SER A 162 -10.48 -6.96 -8.37
C SER A 162 -9.34 -7.90 -8.78
N PHE A 163 -8.07 -7.58 -8.47
CA PHE A 163 -6.90 -8.38 -8.81
C PHE A 163 -6.42 -9.32 -7.70
N ASN A 164 -6.99 -9.25 -6.49
CA ASN A 164 -6.56 -10.04 -5.34
C ASN A 164 -7.10 -11.48 -5.29
N THR A 165 -7.84 -11.92 -6.30
CA THR A 165 -8.55 -13.23 -6.29
C THR A 165 -7.74 -14.38 -6.90
N MET A 166 -6.42 -14.44 -6.69
CA MET A 166 -5.59 -15.53 -7.23
C MET A 166 -5.06 -16.51 -6.16
N VAL A 167 -5.83 -16.80 -5.12
CA VAL A 167 -5.47 -17.80 -4.11
C VAL A 167 -6.11 -19.15 -4.49
N PRO A 168 -5.40 -20.31 -4.33
CA PRO A 168 -6.03 -21.61 -4.53
C PRO A 168 -7.18 -21.77 -3.54
N THR A 169 -8.31 -22.23 -4.05
CA THR A 169 -9.54 -22.31 -3.26
C THR A 169 -9.57 -23.53 -2.34
N PHE A 170 -8.90 -24.63 -2.71
CA PHE A 170 -8.93 -25.90 -1.98
C PHE A 170 -7.55 -26.56 -1.90
N ALA A 171 -7.32 -27.36 -0.86
CA ALA A 171 -6.11 -28.15 -0.66
C ALA A 171 -6.49 -29.57 -0.18
N ASN A 172 -5.76 -30.57 -0.68
CA ASN A 172 -5.89 -31.95 -0.24
C ASN A 172 -5.09 -32.18 1.05
N THR A 173 -5.76 -32.46 2.14
CA THR A 173 -5.17 -32.54 3.49
C THR A 173 -5.52 -33.88 4.14
N TYR A 174 -4.62 -34.43 4.94
CA TYR A 174 -4.87 -35.63 5.75
C TYR A 174 -5.27 -35.19 7.18
N ARG A 175 -6.48 -35.56 7.60
CA ARG A 175 -6.98 -35.37 8.98
C ARG A 175 -7.75 -36.62 9.44
N ASP A 176 -7.56 -36.99 10.68
CA ASP A 176 -8.20 -38.19 11.29
C ASP A 176 -7.99 -39.45 10.43
N GLY A 177 -6.82 -39.62 9.81
CA GLY A 177 -6.47 -40.73 8.93
C GLY A 177 -7.19 -40.75 7.58
N LYS A 178 -7.92 -39.69 7.23
CA LYS A 178 -8.64 -39.58 5.96
C LYS A 178 -8.11 -38.43 5.11
N LYS A 179 -8.09 -38.62 3.79
CA LYS A 179 -7.83 -37.55 2.86
C LYS A 179 -9.10 -36.72 2.68
N VAL A 180 -9.01 -35.43 3.02
CA VAL A 180 -10.12 -34.46 2.95
C VAL A 180 -9.67 -33.27 2.10
N GLU A 181 -10.56 -32.80 1.23
CA GLU A 181 -10.36 -31.54 0.50
C GLU A 181 -10.92 -30.40 1.34
N LEU A 182 -10.07 -29.45 1.70
CA LEU A 182 -10.41 -28.32 2.56
C LEU A 182 -10.16 -27.00 1.86
N PRO A 183 -10.97 -25.96 2.14
CA PRO A 183 -10.61 -24.59 1.76
C PRO A 183 -9.21 -24.26 2.32
N THR A 184 -8.36 -23.64 1.49
CA THR A 184 -6.98 -23.29 1.91
C THR A 184 -6.93 -22.39 3.13
N GLU A 185 -7.96 -21.58 3.36
CA GLU A 185 -8.09 -20.73 4.54
C GLU A 185 -8.16 -21.52 5.85
N ASN A 186 -8.60 -22.78 5.79
CA ASN A 186 -8.75 -23.65 6.96
C ASN A 186 -7.51 -24.51 7.25
N LEU A 187 -6.41 -24.32 6.50
CA LEU A 187 -5.13 -24.97 6.78
C LEU A 187 -4.48 -24.38 8.03
N VAL A 188 -3.91 -25.26 8.85
CA VAL A 188 -3.21 -24.90 10.08
C VAL A 188 -1.78 -25.45 10.09
N LEU A 189 -0.96 -24.92 10.99
CA LEU A 189 0.40 -25.42 11.23
C LEU A 189 0.33 -26.90 11.65
N GLY A 190 1.13 -27.74 11.00
CA GLY A 190 1.16 -29.17 11.25
C GLY A 190 0.20 -30.03 10.39
N ASP A 191 -0.66 -29.43 9.56
CA ASP A 191 -1.44 -30.18 8.59
C ASP A 191 -0.53 -30.90 7.59
N ILE A 192 -0.90 -32.13 7.20
CA ILE A 192 -0.23 -32.88 6.15
C ILE A 192 -0.98 -32.64 4.83
N VAL A 193 -0.33 -31.99 3.88
CA VAL A 193 -0.93 -31.62 2.61
C VAL A 193 -0.28 -32.41 1.47
N GLU A 194 -1.11 -32.90 0.55
CA GLU A 194 -0.67 -33.49 -0.72
C GLU A 194 -0.85 -32.47 -1.84
N VAL A 195 0.22 -32.22 -2.59
CA VAL A 195 0.24 -31.32 -3.73
C VAL A 195 0.65 -32.09 -4.99
N ARG A 196 0.02 -31.79 -6.11
CA ARG A 196 0.28 -32.42 -7.42
C ARG A 196 0.63 -31.38 -8.47
N GLY A 197 1.27 -31.81 -9.54
CA GLY A 197 1.53 -30.96 -10.72
C GLY A 197 0.24 -30.29 -11.22
N GLY A 198 0.29 -28.98 -11.42
CA GLY A 198 -0.86 -28.10 -11.71
C GLY A 198 -1.45 -27.38 -10.50
N ASP A 199 -1.16 -27.83 -9.27
CA ASP A 199 -1.65 -27.20 -8.07
C ASP A 199 -0.80 -25.98 -7.70
N ARG A 200 -1.43 -25.02 -7.04
CA ARG A 200 -0.72 -23.93 -6.35
C ARG A 200 -0.43 -24.36 -4.92
N ILE A 201 0.77 -24.05 -4.43
CA ILE A 201 1.18 -24.39 -3.06
C ILE A 201 0.34 -23.58 -2.07
N PRO A 202 -0.45 -24.26 -1.19
CA PRO A 202 -1.47 -23.59 -0.37
C PRO A 202 -0.95 -22.95 0.93
N ALA A 203 0.27 -23.28 1.34
CA ALA A 203 0.95 -22.77 2.55
C ALA A 203 2.45 -23.01 2.40
N ASP A 204 3.30 -22.53 3.32
CA ASP A 204 4.70 -22.96 3.32
C ASP A 204 4.79 -24.40 3.82
N LEU A 205 5.34 -25.28 2.98
CA LEU A 205 5.41 -26.72 3.21
C LEU A 205 6.85 -27.18 3.40
N ARG A 206 7.09 -28.01 4.40
CA ARG A 206 8.26 -28.85 4.52
C ARG A 206 7.96 -30.22 3.86
N ILE A 207 8.66 -30.52 2.78
CA ILE A 207 8.42 -31.75 1.99
C ILE A 207 8.87 -32.98 2.81
N LEU A 208 7.96 -33.92 2.96
CA LEU A 208 8.18 -35.20 3.67
C LEU A 208 8.48 -36.32 2.68
N SER A 209 7.79 -36.34 1.54
CA SER A 209 8.01 -37.27 0.45
C SER A 209 7.68 -36.63 -0.88
N SER A 210 8.40 -37.00 -1.95
CA SER A 210 8.18 -36.45 -3.27
C SER A 210 8.41 -37.50 -4.35
N SER A 211 7.65 -37.41 -5.44
CA SER A 211 7.81 -38.24 -6.64
C SER A 211 7.89 -37.33 -7.86
N GLY A 212 9.13 -37.07 -8.35
CA GLY A 212 9.37 -36.21 -9.51
C GLY A 212 8.85 -34.77 -9.33
N PHE A 213 8.76 -34.29 -8.10
CA PHE A 213 8.11 -33.03 -7.80
C PHE A 213 8.98 -31.83 -8.14
N LYS A 214 8.46 -30.94 -9.00
CA LYS A 214 9.11 -29.68 -9.39
C LYS A 214 8.17 -28.51 -9.15
N VAL A 215 8.73 -27.43 -8.67
CA VAL A 215 8.01 -26.19 -8.32
C VAL A 215 8.62 -25.01 -9.05
N ASP A 216 7.77 -24.17 -9.61
CA ASP A 216 8.12 -22.87 -10.17
C ASP A 216 8.08 -21.81 -9.05
N ASN A 217 9.25 -21.28 -8.73
CA ASN A 217 9.43 -20.24 -7.72
C ASN A 217 9.55 -18.82 -8.31
N SER A 218 9.18 -18.64 -9.57
CA SER A 218 9.34 -17.33 -10.27
C SER A 218 8.70 -16.17 -9.54
N SER A 219 7.61 -16.42 -8.82
CA SER A 219 6.94 -15.40 -7.98
C SER A 219 7.78 -14.92 -6.80
N LEU A 220 8.80 -15.68 -6.37
CA LEU A 220 9.68 -15.34 -5.24
C LEU A 220 11.07 -14.93 -5.69
N THR A 221 11.67 -15.71 -6.60
CA THR A 221 13.07 -15.54 -7.00
C THR A 221 13.24 -14.83 -8.34
N GLY A 222 12.15 -14.69 -9.12
CA GLY A 222 12.19 -14.19 -10.48
C GLY A 222 12.77 -15.16 -11.50
N GLU A 223 13.13 -16.40 -11.10
CA GLU A 223 13.65 -17.44 -12.00
C GLU A 223 12.54 -18.41 -12.40
N CYS A 224 12.26 -18.51 -13.70
CA CYS A 224 11.19 -19.37 -14.24
C CYS A 224 11.61 -20.84 -14.42
N GLU A 225 12.85 -21.21 -14.08
CA GLU A 225 13.29 -22.61 -14.18
C GLU A 225 12.67 -23.44 -13.05
N PRO A 226 11.91 -24.52 -13.36
CA PRO A 226 11.30 -25.34 -12.32
C PRO A 226 12.35 -26.06 -11.47
N LEU A 227 12.31 -25.86 -10.17
CA LEU A 227 13.25 -26.43 -9.20
C LEU A 227 12.71 -27.75 -8.64
N SER A 228 13.54 -28.79 -8.71
CA SER A 228 13.23 -30.09 -8.10
C SER A 228 13.18 -29.97 -6.58
N ARG A 229 12.15 -30.56 -5.95
CA ARG A 229 11.94 -30.59 -4.50
C ARG A 229 12.00 -32.03 -3.99
N THR A 230 12.74 -32.21 -2.89
CA THR A 230 12.98 -33.54 -2.26
C THR A 230 12.79 -33.43 -0.76
N ALA A 231 12.71 -34.57 -0.06
CA ALA A 231 12.59 -34.58 1.39
C ALA A 231 13.89 -34.18 2.13
N GLU A 232 15.04 -34.26 1.47
CA GLU A 232 16.34 -34.00 2.08
C GLU A 232 16.67 -32.51 2.17
N CYS A 233 17.25 -32.10 3.29
CA CYS A 233 17.82 -30.76 3.45
C CYS A 233 19.14 -30.68 2.65
N THR A 234 19.22 -29.81 1.68
CA THR A 234 20.40 -29.69 0.80
C THR A 234 21.26 -28.48 1.10
N LYS A 235 20.71 -27.43 1.67
CA LYS A 235 21.42 -26.18 1.99
C LYS A 235 20.90 -25.57 3.30
N ASP A 236 21.75 -24.76 3.91
CA ASP A 236 21.42 -24.04 5.16
C ASP A 236 20.45 -22.88 4.93
N ASP A 237 20.49 -22.26 3.75
CA ASP A 237 19.56 -21.20 3.37
C ASP A 237 18.18 -21.79 3.06
N PRO A 238 17.11 -21.33 3.76
CA PRO A 238 15.74 -21.77 3.50
C PRO A 238 15.27 -21.54 2.06
N MET A 239 15.74 -20.49 1.40
CA MET A 239 15.31 -20.16 0.04
C MET A 239 15.94 -21.09 -1.02
N GLU A 240 17.11 -21.62 -0.74
CA GLU A 240 17.87 -22.48 -1.67
C GLU A 240 17.74 -23.98 -1.41
N THR A 241 17.23 -24.37 -0.22
CA THR A 241 17.05 -25.79 0.12
C THR A 241 15.97 -26.45 -0.72
N LYS A 242 16.17 -27.75 -1.03
CA LYS A 242 15.21 -28.51 -1.85
C LYS A 242 13.99 -29.04 -1.10
N ASN A 243 14.01 -29.00 0.21
CA ASN A 243 12.97 -29.60 1.04
C ASN A 243 11.86 -28.65 1.49
N LEU A 244 11.83 -27.44 0.95
CA LEU A 244 10.76 -26.47 1.16
C LEU A 244 9.99 -26.17 -0.12
N ALA A 245 8.69 -25.97 -0.01
CA ALA A 245 7.84 -25.39 -1.04
C ALA A 245 7.07 -24.21 -0.42
N PHE A 246 7.07 -23.07 -1.11
CA PHE A 246 6.58 -21.83 -0.57
C PHE A 246 5.15 -21.52 -1.01
N TYR A 247 4.41 -20.87 -0.14
CA TYR A 247 3.06 -20.39 -0.42
C TYR A 247 2.98 -19.62 -1.74
N SER A 248 1.90 -19.85 -2.49
CA SER A 248 1.62 -19.14 -3.74
C SER A 248 2.52 -19.45 -4.93
N THR A 249 3.51 -20.36 -4.81
CA THR A 249 4.27 -20.90 -5.95
C THR A 249 3.50 -22.03 -6.65
N PHE A 250 3.92 -22.46 -7.84
CA PHE A 250 3.21 -23.45 -8.64
C PHE A 250 3.93 -24.80 -8.69
N ALA A 251 3.23 -25.88 -8.41
CA ALA A 251 3.70 -27.23 -8.71
C ALA A 251 3.59 -27.48 -10.22
N VAL A 252 4.74 -27.69 -10.89
CA VAL A 252 4.79 -27.90 -12.35
C VAL A 252 4.61 -29.37 -12.70
N GLU A 253 5.32 -30.24 -11.98
CA GLU A 253 5.33 -31.67 -12.24
C GLU A 253 5.34 -32.50 -10.95
N GLY A 254 4.93 -33.76 -11.06
CA GLY A 254 5.03 -34.73 -9.98
C GLY A 254 4.03 -34.53 -8.84
N SER A 255 4.35 -35.13 -7.71
CA SER A 255 3.54 -35.00 -6.48
C SER A 255 4.43 -35.00 -5.25
N ALA A 256 3.97 -34.35 -4.20
CA ALA A 256 4.63 -34.33 -2.90
C ALA A 256 3.64 -34.32 -1.75
N LYS A 257 4.04 -34.93 -0.63
CA LYS A 257 3.42 -34.69 0.67
C LYS A 257 4.33 -33.80 1.50
N GLY A 258 3.74 -32.81 2.18
CA GLY A 258 4.46 -31.90 3.04
C GLY A 258 3.66 -31.55 4.28
N ILE A 259 4.38 -31.16 5.33
CA ILE A 259 3.80 -30.61 6.56
C ILE A 259 3.76 -29.09 6.45
N VAL A 260 2.65 -28.48 6.85
CA VAL A 260 2.48 -27.01 6.90
C VAL A 260 3.32 -26.45 8.04
N ILE A 261 4.29 -25.60 7.68
CA ILE A 261 5.19 -24.93 8.63
C ILE A 261 4.95 -23.42 8.75
N GLY A 262 4.20 -22.83 7.82
CA GLY A 262 3.85 -21.40 7.83
C GLY A 262 2.51 -21.16 7.14
N THR A 263 1.68 -20.30 7.74
CA THR A 263 0.35 -19.93 7.23
C THR A 263 0.19 -18.42 7.16
N GLY A 264 -0.60 -17.93 6.20
CA GLY A 264 -0.99 -16.53 6.03
C GLY A 264 0.18 -15.56 6.02
N SER A 265 0.11 -14.53 6.83
CA SER A 265 1.14 -13.48 6.96
C SER A 265 2.49 -13.98 7.51
N LYS A 266 2.54 -15.22 8.06
CA LYS A 266 3.78 -15.84 8.55
C LYS A 266 4.53 -16.64 7.48
N THR A 267 3.96 -16.85 6.31
CA THR A 267 4.65 -17.47 5.16
C THR A 267 5.77 -16.58 4.65
N ALA A 268 6.70 -17.12 3.87
CA ALA A 268 7.75 -16.35 3.22
C ALA A 268 7.16 -15.22 2.36
N VAL A 269 6.15 -15.54 1.53
CA VAL A 269 5.43 -14.55 0.72
C VAL A 269 4.69 -13.55 1.58
N GLY A 270 4.05 -13.99 2.67
CA GLY A 270 3.34 -13.12 3.61
C GLY A 270 4.25 -12.09 4.26
N LYS A 271 5.45 -12.49 4.69
CA LYS A 271 6.47 -11.58 5.22
C LYS A 271 6.93 -10.54 4.19
N ILE A 272 7.18 -10.97 2.96
CA ILE A 272 7.55 -10.07 1.85
C ILE A 272 6.41 -9.09 1.55
N ALA A 273 5.18 -9.59 1.49
CA ALA A 273 4.00 -8.76 1.26
C ALA A 273 3.79 -7.72 2.37
N HIS A 274 3.99 -8.11 3.64
CA HIS A 274 3.93 -7.21 4.77
C HIS A 274 4.99 -6.11 4.70
N LEU A 275 6.23 -6.45 4.35
CA LEU A 275 7.30 -5.48 4.14
C LEU A 275 6.98 -4.52 2.99
N ALA A 276 6.51 -5.07 1.85
CA ALA A 276 6.13 -4.26 0.70
C ALA A 276 4.96 -3.31 0.99
N ALA A 277 4.00 -3.73 1.84
CA ALA A 277 2.87 -2.90 2.23
C ALA A 277 3.26 -1.73 3.16
N HIS A 278 4.37 -1.85 3.89
CA HIS A 278 4.89 -0.80 4.77
C HIS A 278 5.90 0.14 4.10
N LEU A 279 6.33 -0.18 2.87
CA LEU A 279 7.14 0.75 2.07
C LEU A 279 6.23 1.89 1.60
N GLU A 280 6.46 3.10 2.11
CA GLU A 280 5.80 4.31 1.61
C GLU A 280 6.14 4.46 0.12
N GLN A 281 5.12 4.48 -0.72
CA GLN A 281 5.28 4.81 -2.14
C GLN A 281 5.73 6.27 -2.22
N GLY A 282 6.92 6.50 -2.76
CA GLY A 282 7.43 7.85 -2.98
C GLY A 282 6.46 8.66 -3.85
N LYS A 283 6.34 9.96 -3.58
CA LYS A 283 5.53 10.87 -4.40
C LYS A 283 6.04 10.87 -5.84
N THR A 284 5.14 10.89 -6.79
CA THR A 284 5.49 11.02 -8.23
C THR A 284 6.00 12.43 -8.54
N PRO A 285 6.78 12.63 -9.62
CA PRO A 285 7.27 13.94 -10.02
C PRO A 285 6.14 14.97 -10.14
N ILE A 286 5.02 14.62 -10.78
CA ILE A 286 3.88 15.55 -10.92
C ILE A 286 3.23 15.90 -9.56
N ALA A 287 3.19 14.96 -8.61
CA ALA A 287 2.67 15.24 -7.28
C ALA A 287 3.54 16.27 -6.55
N ILE A 288 4.86 16.18 -6.70
CA ILE A 288 5.82 17.12 -6.12
C ILE A 288 5.67 18.51 -6.78
N GLU A 289 5.58 18.56 -8.10
CA GLU A 289 5.40 19.83 -8.84
C GLU A 289 4.08 20.51 -8.52
N ILE A 290 3.00 19.77 -8.40
CA ILE A 290 1.70 20.29 -7.95
C ILE A 290 1.81 20.87 -6.54
N GLU A 291 2.48 20.17 -5.62
CA GLU A 291 2.67 20.65 -4.25
C GLU A 291 3.47 21.95 -4.20
N HIS A 292 4.56 22.05 -4.98
CA HIS A 292 5.35 23.28 -5.13
C HIS A 292 4.52 24.42 -5.72
N PHE A 293 3.74 24.16 -6.77
CA PHE A 293 2.86 25.16 -7.38
C PHE A 293 1.82 25.68 -6.39
N ILE A 294 1.20 24.78 -5.64
CA ILE A 294 0.23 25.12 -4.60
C ILE A 294 0.88 25.98 -3.53
N GLN A 295 2.07 25.64 -3.05
CA GLN A 295 2.80 26.44 -2.06
C GLN A 295 3.12 27.83 -2.59
N LEU A 296 3.59 27.95 -3.82
CA LEU A 296 3.90 29.22 -4.45
C LEU A 296 2.67 30.12 -4.56
N VAL A 297 1.55 29.58 -5.08
CA VAL A 297 0.28 30.34 -5.17
C VAL A 297 -0.22 30.77 -3.80
N THR A 298 -0.10 29.90 -2.80
CA THR A 298 -0.50 30.22 -1.41
C THR A 298 0.33 31.37 -0.84
N ILE A 299 1.65 31.35 -1.01
CA ILE A 299 2.54 32.42 -0.54
C ILE A 299 2.17 33.77 -1.21
N ILE A 300 1.94 33.75 -2.52
CA ILE A 300 1.53 34.94 -3.26
C ILE A 300 0.17 35.45 -2.74
N ALA A 301 -0.82 34.56 -2.61
CA ALA A 301 -2.15 34.93 -2.12
C ALA A 301 -2.12 35.52 -0.70
N VAL A 302 -1.36 34.91 0.21
CA VAL A 302 -1.19 35.42 1.58
C VAL A 302 -0.51 36.79 1.57
N THR A 303 0.55 36.96 0.77
CA THR A 303 1.27 38.25 0.68
C THR A 303 0.35 39.36 0.16
N ILE A 304 -0.36 39.11 -0.92
CA ILE A 304 -1.33 40.04 -1.50
C ILE A 304 -2.43 40.36 -0.47
N GLY A 305 -2.97 39.32 0.16
CA GLY A 305 -4.01 39.47 1.18
C GLY A 305 -3.58 40.35 2.35
N ILE A 306 -2.35 40.16 2.85
CA ILE A 306 -1.81 41.01 3.94
C ILE A 306 -1.68 42.45 3.47
N ILE A 307 -1.17 42.69 2.25
CA ILE A 307 -1.02 44.06 1.71
C ILE A 307 -2.38 44.75 1.63
N PHE A 308 -3.36 44.10 1.00
CA PHE A 308 -4.70 44.69 0.86
C PHE A 308 -5.44 44.85 2.20
N SER A 309 -5.26 43.91 3.13
CA SER A 309 -5.80 44.05 4.49
C SER A 309 -5.21 45.26 5.24
N ALA A 310 -3.90 45.47 5.10
CA ALA A 310 -3.24 46.64 5.68
C ALA A 310 -3.75 47.95 5.07
N ILE A 311 -3.92 48.00 3.74
CA ILE A 311 -4.50 49.15 3.02
C ILE A 311 -5.93 49.42 3.50
N ALA A 312 -6.75 48.36 3.65
CA ALA A 312 -8.13 48.51 4.14
C ALA A 312 -8.19 49.13 5.55
N ILE A 313 -7.34 48.68 6.47
CA ILE A 313 -7.24 49.24 7.83
C ILE A 313 -6.78 50.69 7.76
N PHE A 314 -5.82 51.02 6.91
CA PHE A 314 -5.35 52.40 6.73
C PHE A 314 -6.45 53.36 6.17
N LEU A 315 -7.35 52.82 5.34
CA LEU A 315 -8.52 53.55 4.82
C LEU A 315 -9.66 53.68 5.84
N GLY A 316 -9.47 53.19 7.07
CA GLY A 316 -10.45 53.36 8.14
C GLY A 316 -11.45 52.21 8.32
N TYR A 317 -11.25 51.08 7.63
CA TYR A 317 -12.04 49.87 7.87
C TYR A 317 -11.68 49.25 9.22
N THR A 318 -12.62 48.56 9.84
CA THR A 318 -12.37 47.87 11.11
C THR A 318 -11.39 46.73 10.90
N TRP A 319 -10.60 46.36 11.90
CA TRP A 319 -9.65 45.28 11.84
C TRP A 319 -10.32 43.93 11.43
N ILE A 320 -11.58 43.73 11.87
CA ILE A 320 -12.39 42.56 11.54
C ILE A 320 -12.63 42.49 10.01
N GLN A 321 -13.01 43.61 9.39
CA GLN A 321 -13.22 43.72 7.94
C GLN A 321 -11.93 43.46 7.18
N GLY A 322 -10.77 43.95 7.69
CA GLY A 322 -9.46 43.67 7.14
C GLY A 322 -9.11 42.16 7.14
N VAL A 323 -9.39 41.45 8.23
CA VAL A 323 -9.18 39.99 8.34
C VAL A 323 -10.09 39.24 7.41
N ILE A 324 -11.36 39.61 7.28
CA ILE A 324 -12.29 38.93 6.35
C ILE A 324 -11.87 39.14 4.91
N PHE A 325 -11.41 40.32 4.56
CA PHE A 325 -10.87 40.63 3.25
C PHE A 325 -9.64 39.80 2.92
N LEU A 326 -8.72 39.63 3.89
CA LEU A 326 -7.57 38.74 3.80
C LEU A 326 -8.01 37.30 3.50
N ILE A 327 -8.98 36.76 4.26
CA ILE A 327 -9.49 35.42 4.08
C ILE A 327 -10.11 35.27 2.69
N GLY A 328 -10.92 36.25 2.24
CA GLY A 328 -11.54 36.24 0.91
C GLY A 328 -10.53 36.18 -0.21
N ILE A 329 -9.43 36.93 -0.15
CA ILE A 329 -8.35 36.91 -1.13
C ILE A 329 -7.65 35.54 -1.14
N ILE A 330 -7.32 34.99 0.04
CA ILE A 330 -6.66 33.70 0.14
C ILE A 330 -7.55 32.62 -0.47
N VAL A 331 -8.82 32.56 -0.09
CA VAL A 331 -9.79 31.56 -0.59
C VAL A 331 -9.99 31.64 -2.10
N ALA A 332 -10.11 32.87 -2.64
CA ALA A 332 -10.31 33.08 -4.09
C ALA A 332 -9.13 32.60 -4.95
N ASN A 333 -7.93 32.56 -4.37
CA ASN A 333 -6.71 32.14 -5.08
C ASN A 333 -6.34 30.66 -4.83
N VAL A 334 -7.11 29.91 -4.04
CA VAL A 334 -6.84 28.48 -3.82
C VAL A 334 -7.21 27.65 -5.05
N PRO A 335 -6.27 26.94 -5.66
CA PRO A 335 -6.52 26.18 -6.89
C PRO A 335 -7.10 24.80 -6.59
N GLU A 336 -8.28 24.72 -5.97
CA GLU A 336 -8.90 23.46 -5.53
C GLU A 336 -9.19 22.49 -6.69
N GLY A 337 -9.40 23.00 -7.90
CA GLY A 337 -9.71 22.20 -9.07
C GLY A 337 -8.52 21.44 -9.68
N ILE A 338 -7.27 21.82 -9.40
CA ILE A 338 -6.09 21.26 -10.07
C ILE A 338 -5.94 19.78 -9.76
N LEU A 339 -5.96 19.40 -8.48
CA LEU A 339 -5.80 18.00 -8.07
C LEU A 339 -6.90 17.11 -8.64
N ALA A 340 -8.14 17.58 -8.59
CA ALA A 340 -9.29 16.88 -9.17
C ALA A 340 -9.15 16.72 -10.68
N THR A 341 -8.73 17.76 -11.41
CA THR A 341 -8.54 17.73 -12.86
C THR A 341 -7.44 16.75 -13.26
N VAL A 342 -6.29 16.78 -12.60
CA VAL A 342 -5.17 15.85 -12.85
C VAL A 342 -5.61 14.40 -12.62
N THR A 343 -6.29 14.10 -11.52
CA THR A 343 -6.76 12.74 -11.23
C THR A 343 -7.77 12.25 -12.26
N VAL A 344 -8.68 13.12 -12.73
CA VAL A 344 -9.62 12.78 -13.82
C VAL A 344 -8.87 12.50 -15.12
N CYS A 345 -7.89 13.32 -15.49
CA CYS A 345 -7.07 13.11 -16.70
C CYS A 345 -6.31 11.78 -16.64
N LEU A 346 -5.66 11.47 -15.50
CA LEU A 346 -4.95 10.21 -15.31
C LEU A 346 -5.92 9.01 -15.38
N SER A 347 -7.10 9.12 -14.77
CA SER A 347 -8.12 8.06 -14.80
C SER A 347 -8.64 7.80 -16.23
N LEU A 348 -8.87 8.85 -17.02
CA LEU A 348 -9.27 8.72 -18.44
C LEU A 348 -8.16 8.09 -19.27
N THR A 349 -6.90 8.45 -19.02
CA THR A 349 -5.74 7.88 -19.70
C THR A 349 -5.58 6.40 -19.34
N ALA A 350 -5.67 6.04 -18.05
CA ALA A 350 -5.64 4.65 -17.59
C ALA A 350 -6.77 3.81 -18.24
N LYS A 351 -7.98 4.36 -18.36
CA LYS A 351 -9.10 3.71 -19.05
C LYS A 351 -8.81 3.47 -20.54
N ARG A 352 -8.19 4.44 -21.22
CA ARG A 352 -7.77 4.27 -22.63
C ARG A 352 -6.66 3.22 -22.78
N MET A 353 -5.71 3.15 -21.84
CA MET A 353 -4.68 2.12 -21.82
C MET A 353 -5.29 0.74 -21.58
N ALA A 354 -6.22 0.61 -20.65
CA ALA A 354 -6.95 -0.64 -20.39
C ALA A 354 -7.72 -1.15 -21.62
N SER A 355 -8.33 -0.26 -22.42
CA SER A 355 -8.98 -0.64 -23.68
C SER A 355 -8.02 -1.11 -24.77
N ARG A 356 -6.71 -0.89 -24.59
CA ARG A 356 -5.63 -1.42 -25.43
C ARG A 356 -4.88 -2.60 -24.79
N ASN A 357 -5.50 -3.29 -23.85
CA ASN A 357 -4.94 -4.42 -23.09
C ASN A 357 -3.69 -4.04 -22.25
N CYS A 358 -3.52 -2.77 -21.92
CA CYS A 358 -2.47 -2.30 -21.02
C CYS A 358 -3.10 -1.96 -19.65
N LEU A 359 -2.91 -2.84 -18.68
CA LEU A 359 -3.44 -2.67 -17.34
C LEU A 359 -2.57 -1.73 -16.52
N VAL A 360 -3.17 -0.68 -16.00
CA VAL A 360 -2.52 0.27 -15.10
C VAL A 360 -2.86 -0.09 -13.66
N LYS A 361 -1.87 -0.50 -12.90
CA LYS A 361 -2.03 -0.85 -11.47
C LYS A 361 -2.11 0.39 -10.57
N ASN A 362 -1.40 1.46 -10.93
CA ASN A 362 -1.36 2.70 -10.16
C ASN A 362 -1.59 3.90 -11.10
N LEU A 363 -2.55 4.78 -10.79
CA LEU A 363 -2.89 5.92 -11.65
C LEU A 363 -1.73 6.88 -11.84
N GLU A 364 -0.97 7.10 -10.77
CA GLU A 364 0.20 7.98 -10.80
C GLU A 364 1.34 7.43 -11.68
N ALA A 365 1.42 6.11 -11.85
CA ALA A 365 2.40 5.47 -12.72
C ALA A 365 2.22 5.81 -14.21
N VAL A 366 1.02 6.23 -14.62
CA VAL A 366 0.75 6.65 -16.01
C VAL A 366 1.59 7.88 -16.41
N GLU A 367 1.71 8.82 -15.49
CA GLU A 367 2.53 10.03 -15.71
C GLU A 367 4.02 9.67 -15.72
N THR A 368 4.46 8.88 -14.72
CA THR A 368 5.85 8.44 -14.63
C THR A 368 6.27 7.66 -15.87
N LEU A 369 5.39 6.82 -16.43
CA LEU A 369 5.64 6.11 -17.68
C LEU A 369 5.83 7.09 -18.87
N GLY A 370 5.05 8.16 -18.94
CA GLY A 370 5.14 9.18 -19.99
C GLY A 370 6.43 10.00 -19.95
N SER A 371 7.02 10.19 -18.78
CA SER A 371 8.26 10.95 -18.56
C SER A 371 9.52 10.08 -18.43
N THR A 372 9.38 8.75 -18.57
CA THR A 372 10.48 7.80 -18.39
C THR A 372 11.54 7.94 -19.47
N THR A 373 12.80 8.12 -19.06
CA THR A 373 13.98 8.15 -19.93
C THR A 373 14.74 6.82 -19.94
N THR A 374 14.60 6.02 -18.88
CA THR A 374 15.29 4.76 -18.72
C THR A 374 14.37 3.73 -18.10
N ILE A 375 14.28 2.55 -18.69
CA ILE A 375 13.52 1.42 -18.19
C ILE A 375 14.51 0.34 -17.79
N CYS A 376 14.49 -0.02 -16.49
CA CYS A 376 15.23 -1.17 -15.97
C CYS A 376 14.23 -2.31 -15.75
N SER A 377 14.37 -3.38 -16.53
CA SER A 377 13.51 -4.57 -16.43
C SER A 377 14.32 -5.75 -15.95
N ASP A 378 13.77 -6.52 -15.03
CA ASP A 378 14.32 -7.81 -14.64
C ASP A 378 14.05 -8.85 -15.74
N LYS A 379 14.93 -9.81 -15.86
CA LYS A 379 14.88 -10.91 -16.85
C LYS A 379 13.56 -11.71 -16.77
N ALA A 380 13.02 -11.91 -15.57
CA ALA A 380 11.78 -12.64 -15.36
C ALA A 380 10.51 -11.98 -15.93
N ILE A 381 10.55 -10.67 -16.23
CA ILE A 381 9.41 -9.93 -16.80
C ILE A 381 9.36 -10.06 -18.32
N LEU A 382 10.46 -10.48 -18.95
CA LEU A 382 10.61 -10.52 -20.42
C LEU A 382 10.36 -11.92 -21.02
N ASN A 383 10.06 -12.93 -20.22
CA ASN A 383 9.63 -14.27 -20.64
C ASN A 383 8.08 -14.41 -20.49
#